data_61f46fa9693e1447ad99ddd1af5bed7e
#
_entry.id   61f46fa9693e1447ad99ddd1af5bed7e
#
_cell.length_a   1.000
_cell.length_b   1.000
_cell.length_c   1.000
_cell.angle_alpha   90.00
_cell.angle_beta   90.00
_cell.angle_gamma   90.00
#
_symmetry.space_group_name_H-M   'P 1'
#
loop_
_entity.id
_entity.type
_entity.pdbx_description
1 polymer ?
#
loop_
_entity_poly.entity_id
_entity_poly.type
_entity_poly.pdbx_seq_one_letter_code
_entity_poly.pdbx_strand_id
1 'polypeptide(L)'
;HKILTLAVCSALVLASCKKQLDIPSRNSLDADVALTTKSGIENSINSIYSILKRESHYGRDLFSVTDAMADIAFANGRSSRLLGENRNTALANVIIWAGSYAAINEINLTLAAYPGITDATTADKARWEGELKFLRAFYYFDLVRNYAYIPTFTVPTQDKGGVVITLQGFNSATGAASYF
;
A
#
# COMPACT_ATOMS: atom_id res chain seq x y z
N HIS A 1 16.45 -18.21 56.74
CA HIS A 1 15.07 -18.03 56.26
C HIS A 1 14.89 -16.78 55.38
N LYS A 2 15.39 -15.60 55.78
CA LYS A 2 15.19 -14.35 55.02
C LYS A 2 15.85 -14.36 53.61
N ILE A 3 17.01 -15.03 53.46
CA ILE A 3 17.70 -15.17 52.19
C ILE A 3 16.94 -16.13 51.25
N LEU A 4 16.35 -17.18 51.78
CA LEU A 4 15.56 -18.15 51.01
C LEU A 4 14.26 -17.51 50.48
N THR A 5 13.60 -16.69 51.29
CA THR A 5 12.39 -15.95 50.88
C THR A 5 12.69 -14.93 49.79
N LEU A 6 13.84 -14.24 49.87
CA LEU A 6 14.26 -13.28 48.84
C LEU A 6 14.56 -13.97 47.50
N ALA A 7 15.21 -15.16 47.56
CA ALA A 7 15.51 -15.94 46.33
C ALA A 7 14.24 -16.47 45.64
N VAL A 8 13.23 -16.90 46.40
CA VAL A 8 11.95 -17.39 45.87
C VAL A 8 11.14 -16.24 45.25
N CYS A 9 11.11 -15.06 45.87
CA CYS A 9 10.47 -13.87 45.30
C CYS A 9 11.15 -13.38 44.01
N SER A 10 12.49 -13.45 43.94
CA SER A 10 13.24 -13.10 42.73
C SER A 10 12.98 -14.08 41.58
N ALA A 11 12.82 -15.37 41.85
CA ALA A 11 12.51 -16.37 40.81
C ALA A 11 11.10 -16.22 40.23
N LEU A 12 10.13 -15.77 41.02
CA LEU A 12 8.75 -15.53 40.57
C LEU A 12 8.61 -14.30 39.66
N VAL A 13 9.48 -13.30 39.78
CA VAL A 13 9.47 -12.09 38.90
C VAL A 13 10.03 -12.41 37.52
N LEU A 14 10.85 -13.44 37.35
CA LEU A 14 11.42 -13.84 36.06
C LEU A 14 10.50 -14.74 35.22
N ALA A 15 9.39 -15.22 35.78
CA ALA A 15 8.36 -15.95 35.05
C ALA A 15 7.36 -15.01 34.38
N SER A 16 7.86 -13.98 33.68
CA SER A 16 7.06 -13.10 32.87
C SER A 16 6.49 -13.85 31.66
N CYS A 17 5.17 -13.92 31.56
CA CYS A 17 4.45 -14.61 30.50
C CYS A 17 4.75 -13.94 29.15
N LYS A 18 5.65 -14.47 28.34
CA LYS A 18 5.90 -14.07 26.95
C LYS A 18 4.61 -14.04 26.11
N LYS A 19 3.65 -14.89 26.42
CA LYS A 19 2.38 -15.03 25.72
C LYS A 19 1.44 -13.81 25.82
N GLN A 20 1.67 -12.91 26.80
CA GLN A 20 0.88 -11.69 26.98
C GLN A 20 1.40 -10.51 26.14
N LEU A 21 2.62 -10.63 25.58
CA LEU A 21 3.26 -9.59 24.75
C LEU A 21 3.01 -9.81 23.24
N ASP A 22 2.65 -11.02 22.84
CA ASP A 22 2.23 -11.35 21.47
C ASP A 22 0.71 -11.13 21.33
N ILE A 23 0.29 -9.89 21.43
CA ILE A 23 -1.09 -9.51 21.06
C ILE A 23 -1.07 -9.26 19.54
N PRO A 24 -1.70 -10.15 18.75
CA PRO A 24 -1.85 -9.86 17.31
C PRO A 24 -2.59 -8.53 17.17
N SER A 25 -2.12 -7.69 16.29
CA SER A 25 -2.76 -6.40 16.01
C SER A 25 -4.25 -6.63 15.71
N ARG A 26 -5.15 -6.09 16.53
CA ARG A 26 -6.60 -6.22 16.32
C ARG A 26 -7.08 -5.59 15.02
N ASN A 27 -6.24 -4.78 14.39
CA ASN A 27 -6.55 -4.01 13.19
C ASN A 27 -5.79 -4.47 11.93
N SER A 28 -4.92 -5.49 12.03
CA SER A 28 -4.29 -6.13 10.88
C SER A 28 -4.34 -7.64 11.07
N LEU A 29 -5.08 -8.32 10.22
CA LEU A 29 -4.96 -9.77 10.04
C LEU A 29 -3.68 -10.00 9.22
N ASP A 30 -2.84 -10.95 9.67
CA ASP A 30 -1.73 -11.41 8.83
C ASP A 30 -2.31 -11.90 7.50
N ALA A 31 -1.66 -11.51 6.39
CA ALA A 31 -2.13 -11.85 5.05
C ALA A 31 -2.31 -13.37 4.89
N ASP A 32 -1.45 -14.15 5.53
CA ASP A 32 -1.50 -15.62 5.52
C ASP A 32 -2.78 -16.21 6.17
N VAL A 33 -3.43 -15.44 7.05
CA VAL A 33 -4.72 -15.82 7.66
C VAL A 33 -5.90 -15.18 6.91
N ALA A 34 -5.73 -13.93 6.46
CA ALA A 34 -6.78 -13.17 5.79
C ALA A 34 -7.13 -13.72 4.41
N LEU A 35 -6.13 -14.20 3.64
CA LEU A 35 -6.27 -14.63 2.25
C LEU A 35 -6.51 -16.14 2.09
N THR A 36 -7.22 -16.79 3.03
CA THR A 36 -7.46 -18.25 3.03
C THR A 36 -8.88 -18.64 2.62
N THR A 37 -9.78 -17.68 2.44
CA THR A 37 -11.20 -17.91 2.14
C THR A 37 -11.67 -17.02 1.00
N LYS A 38 -12.78 -17.41 0.35
CA LYS A 38 -13.47 -16.56 -0.63
C LYS A 38 -13.74 -15.15 -0.11
N SER A 39 -14.29 -15.04 1.09
CA SER A 39 -14.58 -13.75 1.73
C SER A 39 -13.30 -12.93 1.97
N GLY A 40 -12.20 -13.58 2.34
CA GLY A 40 -10.91 -12.94 2.52
C GLY A 40 -10.38 -12.29 1.24
N ILE A 41 -10.45 -13.00 0.11
CA ILE A 41 -10.08 -12.45 -1.21
C ILE A 41 -10.97 -11.27 -1.59
N GLU A 42 -12.27 -11.37 -1.42
CA GLU A 42 -13.22 -10.29 -1.75
C GLU A 42 -13.01 -9.06 -0.86
N ASN A 43 -12.70 -9.26 0.41
CA ASN A 43 -12.36 -8.16 1.33
C ASN A 43 -11.03 -7.48 0.94
N SER A 44 -10.03 -8.23 0.52
CA SER A 44 -8.78 -7.67 0.01
C SER A 44 -9.02 -6.82 -1.24
N ILE A 45 -9.78 -7.32 -2.22
CA ILE A 45 -10.15 -6.54 -3.41
C ILE A 45 -10.87 -5.24 -3.02
N ASN A 46 -11.82 -5.30 -2.09
CA ASN A 46 -12.51 -4.12 -1.58
C ASN A 46 -11.55 -3.14 -0.87
N SER A 47 -10.57 -3.64 -0.11
CA SER A 47 -9.51 -2.85 0.51
C SER A 47 -8.69 -2.11 -0.54
N ILE A 48 -8.26 -2.80 -1.60
CA ILE A 48 -7.51 -2.23 -2.73
C ILE A 48 -8.31 -1.08 -3.38
N TYR A 49 -9.60 -1.27 -3.66
CA TYR A 49 -10.46 -0.20 -4.17
C TYR A 49 -10.60 0.96 -3.18
N SER A 50 -10.59 0.68 -1.88
CA SER A 50 -10.72 1.74 -0.86
C SER A 50 -9.54 2.71 -0.87
N ILE A 51 -8.35 2.26 -1.29
CA ILE A 51 -7.17 3.12 -1.42
C ILE A 51 -7.40 4.18 -2.50
N LEU A 52 -8.07 3.86 -3.60
CA LEU A 52 -8.40 4.83 -4.64
C LEU A 52 -9.31 5.96 -4.13
N LYS A 53 -10.13 5.72 -3.10
CA LYS A 53 -11.03 6.73 -2.52
C LYS A 53 -10.33 7.65 -1.52
N ARG A 54 -9.07 7.39 -1.15
CA ARG A 54 -8.33 8.23 -0.19
C ARG A 54 -8.14 9.63 -0.76
N GLU A 55 -8.04 10.61 0.15
CA GLU A 55 -7.78 12.01 -0.24
C GLU A 55 -6.54 12.17 -1.11
N SER A 56 -5.48 11.40 -0.85
CA SER A 56 -4.24 11.43 -1.65
C SER A 56 -4.40 10.91 -3.08
N HIS A 57 -5.46 10.14 -3.34
CA HIS A 57 -5.77 9.57 -4.65
C HIS A 57 -6.98 10.30 -5.27
N TYR A 58 -7.94 9.55 -5.78
CA TYR A 58 -9.13 10.08 -6.47
C TYR A 58 -10.15 10.75 -5.54
N GLY A 59 -10.00 10.64 -4.21
CA GLY A 59 -10.83 11.36 -3.25
C GLY A 59 -10.62 12.87 -3.28
N ARG A 60 -9.45 13.38 -3.70
CA ARG A 60 -9.17 14.81 -3.80
C ARG A 60 -7.91 15.15 -4.60
N ASP A 61 -6.73 14.71 -4.12
CA ASP A 61 -5.45 15.32 -4.48
C ASP A 61 -5.03 15.03 -5.93
N LEU A 62 -5.32 13.84 -6.43
CA LEU A 62 -4.96 13.49 -7.79
C LEU A 62 -5.61 14.43 -8.83
N PHE A 63 -6.85 14.90 -8.57
CA PHE A 63 -7.50 15.88 -9.42
C PHE A 63 -7.04 17.30 -9.11
N SER A 64 -7.11 17.70 -7.84
CA SER A 64 -6.87 19.11 -7.47
C SER A 64 -5.43 19.55 -7.72
N VAL A 65 -4.44 18.67 -7.54
CA VAL A 65 -3.04 18.95 -7.82
C VAL A 65 -2.80 19.07 -9.33
N THR A 66 -3.30 18.12 -10.11
CA THR A 66 -3.12 18.15 -11.57
C THR A 66 -3.82 19.33 -12.22
N ASP A 67 -5.02 19.69 -11.75
CA ASP A 67 -5.75 20.86 -12.24
C ASP A 67 -5.04 22.18 -11.88
N ALA A 68 -4.46 22.27 -10.68
CA ALA A 68 -3.68 23.43 -10.26
C ALA A 68 -2.39 23.59 -11.09
N MET A 69 -1.70 22.48 -11.40
CA MET A 69 -0.47 22.49 -12.23
C MET A 69 -0.75 22.78 -13.70
N ALA A 70 -1.95 22.46 -14.19
CA ALA A 70 -2.35 22.67 -15.57
C ALA A 70 -3.03 24.03 -15.82
N ASP A 71 -3.03 24.93 -14.82
CA ASP A 71 -3.72 26.23 -14.86
C ASP A 71 -5.25 26.15 -15.09
N ILE A 72 -5.85 24.98 -14.86
CA ILE A 72 -7.30 24.75 -14.94
C ILE A 72 -7.97 25.19 -13.65
N ALA A 73 -7.29 25.01 -12.50
CA ALA A 73 -7.76 25.47 -11.20
C ALA A 73 -6.81 26.53 -10.62
N PHE A 74 -7.37 27.47 -9.85
CA PHE A 74 -6.62 28.56 -9.24
C PHE A 74 -6.63 28.48 -7.71
N ALA A 75 -5.44 28.54 -7.12
CA ALA A 75 -5.29 28.64 -5.67
C ALA A 75 -5.51 30.08 -5.21
N ASN A 76 -6.61 30.36 -4.52
CA ASN A 76 -7.03 31.72 -4.14
C ASN A 76 -6.21 32.38 -3.01
N GLY A 77 -5.17 31.74 -2.50
CA GLY A 77 -4.28 32.26 -1.47
C GLY A 77 -4.86 32.28 -0.03
N ARG A 78 -6.11 31.88 0.19
CA ARG A 78 -6.71 31.82 1.54
C ARG A 78 -6.20 30.66 2.39
N SER A 79 -5.67 29.65 1.76
CA SER A 79 -4.93 28.56 2.38
C SER A 79 -3.59 28.38 1.67
N SER A 80 -2.60 27.81 2.32
CA SER A 80 -1.32 27.48 1.70
C SER A 80 -1.40 26.28 0.75
N ARG A 81 -2.56 25.60 0.70
CA ARG A 81 -2.77 24.41 -0.09
C ARG A 81 -2.76 24.73 -1.59
N LEU A 82 -2.04 23.93 -2.35
CA LEU A 82 -1.91 24.01 -3.81
C LEU A 82 -1.25 25.30 -4.36
N LEU A 83 -0.73 26.20 -3.51
CA LEU A 83 -0.01 27.38 -3.99
C LEU A 83 1.28 27.03 -4.72
N GLY A 84 2.00 26.03 -4.23
CA GLY A 84 3.22 25.51 -4.86
C GLY A 84 2.94 24.92 -6.22
N GLU A 85 1.93 24.07 -6.29
CA GLU A 85 1.48 23.40 -7.51
C GLU A 85 0.97 24.39 -8.55
N ASN A 86 0.14 25.34 -8.15
CA ASN A 86 -0.37 26.40 -9.04
C ASN A 86 0.74 27.32 -9.60
N ARG A 87 1.88 27.41 -8.90
CA ARG A 87 3.07 28.13 -9.34
C ARG A 87 4.12 27.25 -9.99
N ASN A 88 3.87 25.94 -10.10
CA ASN A 88 4.82 24.93 -10.55
C ASN A 88 6.18 24.99 -9.81
N THR A 89 6.17 25.34 -8.51
CA THR A 89 7.40 25.54 -7.71
C THR A 89 7.82 24.34 -6.90
N ALA A 90 6.90 23.52 -6.42
CA ALA A 90 7.21 22.33 -5.64
C ALA A 90 6.06 21.33 -5.65
N LEU A 91 6.37 20.03 -5.70
CA LEU A 91 5.40 18.95 -5.76
C LEU A 91 5.17 18.33 -4.37
N ALA A 92 4.72 19.13 -3.41
CA ALA A 92 4.54 18.65 -2.05
C ALA A 92 3.31 17.75 -1.86
N ASN A 93 2.29 17.86 -2.71
CA ASN A 93 0.99 17.20 -2.52
C ASN A 93 0.71 16.01 -3.43
N VAL A 94 1.57 15.68 -4.40
CA VAL A 94 1.46 14.41 -5.13
C VAL A 94 2.11 13.29 -4.32
N ILE A 95 1.35 12.71 -3.40
CA ILE A 95 1.84 11.70 -2.42
C ILE A 95 1.18 10.33 -2.61
N ILE A 96 0.89 9.96 -3.86
CA ILE A 96 0.26 8.65 -4.14
C ILE A 96 1.24 7.48 -4.09
N TRP A 97 2.57 7.73 -4.07
CA TRP A 97 3.61 6.70 -4.16
C TRP A 97 3.42 5.57 -3.15
N ALA A 98 3.45 5.90 -1.86
CA ALA A 98 3.35 4.89 -0.81
C ALA A 98 2.02 4.14 -0.82
N GLY A 99 0.90 4.85 -1.04
CA GLY A 99 -0.43 4.24 -1.12
C GLY A 99 -0.58 3.30 -2.32
N SER A 100 -0.06 3.70 -3.47
CA SER A 100 -0.10 2.88 -4.68
C SER A 100 0.75 1.61 -4.55
N TYR A 101 1.98 1.71 -4.00
CA TYR A 101 2.80 0.52 -3.76
C TYR A 101 2.24 -0.39 -2.66
N ALA A 102 1.57 0.15 -1.64
CA ALA A 102 0.83 -0.66 -0.66
C ALA A 102 -0.30 -1.44 -1.34
N ALA A 103 -1.07 -0.80 -2.23
CA ALA A 103 -2.10 -1.47 -3.02
C ALA A 103 -1.51 -2.54 -3.96
N ILE A 104 -0.43 -2.24 -4.67
CA ILE A 104 0.26 -3.18 -5.55
C ILE A 104 0.77 -4.40 -4.77
N ASN A 105 1.31 -4.19 -3.57
CA ASN A 105 1.74 -5.28 -2.71
C ASN A 105 0.56 -6.18 -2.29
N GLU A 106 -0.55 -5.59 -1.86
CA GLU A 106 -1.77 -6.32 -1.50
C GLU A 106 -2.34 -7.08 -2.71
N ILE A 107 -2.35 -6.48 -3.91
CA ILE A 107 -2.73 -7.13 -5.15
C ILE A 107 -1.86 -8.36 -5.43
N ASN A 108 -0.53 -8.23 -5.30
CA ASN A 108 0.40 -9.31 -5.56
C ASN A 108 0.22 -10.47 -4.58
N LEU A 109 0.03 -10.18 -3.28
CA LEU A 109 -0.28 -11.19 -2.26
C LEU A 109 -1.59 -11.90 -2.56
N THR A 110 -2.63 -11.15 -2.94
CA THR A 110 -3.94 -11.72 -3.28
C THR A 110 -3.89 -12.56 -4.55
N LEU A 111 -3.12 -12.13 -5.57
CA LEU A 111 -2.87 -12.91 -6.79
C LEU A 111 -2.10 -14.21 -6.52
N ALA A 112 -1.24 -14.24 -5.53
CA ALA A 112 -0.54 -15.46 -5.14
C ALA A 112 -1.45 -16.43 -4.37
N ALA A 113 -2.40 -15.91 -3.58
CA ALA A 113 -3.25 -16.70 -2.69
C ALA A 113 -4.51 -17.28 -3.36
N TYR A 114 -5.17 -16.50 -4.22
CA TYR A 114 -6.51 -16.86 -4.75
C TYR A 114 -6.58 -18.23 -5.45
N PRO A 115 -5.55 -18.76 -6.15
CA PRO A 115 -5.66 -20.06 -6.79
C PRO A 115 -5.90 -21.21 -5.80
N GLY A 116 -5.37 -21.07 -4.57
CA GLY A 116 -5.51 -22.06 -3.48
C GLY A 116 -6.86 -22.05 -2.76
N ILE A 117 -7.75 -21.09 -3.03
CA ILE A 117 -9.04 -20.97 -2.34
C ILE A 117 -9.97 -22.10 -2.74
N THR A 118 -10.38 -22.92 -1.78
CA THR A 118 -11.17 -24.14 -2.02
C THR A 118 -12.67 -23.89 -2.03
N ASP A 119 -13.16 -22.84 -1.37
CA ASP A 119 -14.56 -22.44 -1.30
C ASP A 119 -15.00 -21.49 -2.44
N ALA A 120 -14.12 -21.28 -3.43
CA ALA A 120 -14.38 -20.45 -4.62
C ALA A 120 -14.63 -21.28 -5.87
N THR A 121 -15.54 -20.79 -6.72
CA THR A 121 -15.80 -21.38 -8.04
C THR A 121 -14.72 -20.95 -9.05
N THR A 122 -14.63 -21.66 -10.16
CA THR A 122 -13.76 -21.27 -11.29
C THR A 122 -14.10 -19.88 -11.83
N ALA A 123 -15.39 -19.52 -11.85
CA ALA A 123 -15.86 -18.20 -12.27
C ALA A 123 -15.41 -17.09 -11.28
N ASP A 124 -15.47 -17.34 -9.96
CA ASP A 124 -14.95 -16.42 -8.96
C ASP A 124 -13.46 -16.16 -9.19
N LYS A 125 -12.67 -17.23 -9.35
CA LYS A 125 -11.22 -17.13 -9.56
C LYS A 125 -10.87 -16.35 -10.83
N ALA A 126 -11.55 -16.61 -11.93
CA ALA A 126 -11.34 -15.90 -13.20
C ALA A 126 -11.68 -14.41 -13.07
N ARG A 127 -12.77 -14.07 -12.38
CA ARG A 127 -13.16 -12.68 -12.08
C ARG A 127 -12.10 -11.98 -11.24
N TRP A 128 -11.66 -12.57 -10.13
CA TRP A 128 -10.65 -11.99 -9.26
C TRP A 128 -9.32 -11.76 -9.96
N GLU A 129 -8.89 -12.73 -10.78
CA GLU A 129 -7.66 -12.61 -11.55
C GLU A 129 -7.70 -11.42 -12.51
N GLY A 130 -8.78 -11.28 -13.27
CA GLY A 130 -8.97 -10.17 -14.19
C GLY A 130 -9.01 -8.82 -13.46
N GLU A 131 -9.77 -8.74 -12.37
CA GLU A 131 -9.94 -7.53 -11.57
C GLU A 131 -8.65 -7.10 -10.88
N LEU A 132 -7.91 -8.02 -10.27
CA LEU A 132 -6.63 -7.75 -9.64
C LEU A 132 -5.55 -7.32 -10.64
N LYS A 133 -5.47 -7.97 -11.79
CA LYS A 133 -4.54 -7.58 -12.88
C LYS A 133 -4.87 -6.20 -13.43
N PHE A 134 -6.15 -5.89 -13.60
CA PHE A 134 -6.61 -4.55 -14.01
C PHE A 134 -6.20 -3.50 -12.98
N LEU A 135 -6.49 -3.72 -11.70
CA LEU A 135 -6.14 -2.78 -10.62
C LEU A 135 -4.64 -2.56 -10.54
N ARG A 136 -3.83 -3.62 -10.66
CA ARG A 136 -2.36 -3.50 -10.68
C ARG A 136 -1.87 -2.61 -11.83
N ALA A 137 -2.40 -2.83 -13.03
CA ALA A 137 -2.08 -2.00 -14.20
C ALA A 137 -2.51 -0.55 -13.98
N PHE A 138 -3.67 -0.32 -13.38
CA PHE A 138 -4.21 1.00 -13.08
C PHE A 138 -3.34 1.77 -12.08
N TYR A 139 -2.92 1.13 -10.98
CA TYR A 139 -1.99 1.76 -10.02
C TYR A 139 -0.63 2.07 -10.64
N TYR A 140 -0.08 1.17 -11.45
CA TYR A 140 1.17 1.46 -12.18
C TYR A 140 1.02 2.58 -13.19
N PHE A 141 -0.12 2.66 -13.88
CA PHE A 141 -0.39 3.76 -14.80
C PHE A 141 -0.44 5.10 -14.07
N ASP A 142 -1.09 5.17 -12.92
CA ASP A 142 -1.09 6.39 -12.10
C ASP A 142 0.31 6.76 -11.60
N LEU A 143 1.10 5.78 -11.18
CA LEU A 143 2.49 6.02 -10.78
C LEU A 143 3.33 6.55 -11.93
N VAL A 144 3.33 5.89 -13.09
CA VAL A 144 4.15 6.32 -14.22
C VAL A 144 3.74 7.69 -14.75
N ARG A 145 2.46 7.98 -14.77
CA ARG A 145 1.91 9.25 -15.21
C ARG A 145 2.34 10.41 -14.30
N ASN A 146 2.52 10.18 -13.01
CA ASN A 146 2.87 11.22 -12.04
C ASN A 146 4.36 11.30 -11.73
N TYR A 147 5.14 10.23 -11.93
CA TYR A 147 6.54 10.15 -11.48
C TYR A 147 7.55 9.82 -12.57
N ALA A 148 7.12 9.59 -13.81
CA ALA A 148 8.01 9.34 -14.94
C ALA A 148 7.89 10.41 -16.00
N TYR A 149 8.90 10.52 -16.86
CA TYR A 149 8.84 11.37 -18.02
C TYR A 149 7.83 10.86 -19.06
N ILE A 150 7.18 11.80 -19.76
CA ILE A 150 6.37 11.48 -20.93
C ILE A 150 7.30 10.89 -22.00
N PRO A 151 7.02 9.72 -22.59
CA PRO A 151 7.93 9.07 -23.54
C PRO A 151 8.35 9.93 -24.73
N THR A 152 7.49 10.86 -25.16
CA THR A 152 7.75 11.78 -26.29
C THR A 152 8.65 12.98 -25.92
N PHE A 153 8.89 13.20 -24.62
CA PHE A 153 9.73 14.30 -24.10
C PHE A 153 10.87 13.79 -23.21
N THR A 154 11.22 12.52 -23.32
CA THR A 154 12.34 11.95 -22.57
C THR A 154 13.64 12.59 -23.03
N VAL A 155 14.41 13.12 -22.08
CA VAL A 155 15.79 13.54 -22.27
C VAL A 155 16.70 12.43 -21.75
N PRO A 156 17.35 11.62 -22.60
CA PRO A 156 18.05 10.40 -22.18
C PRO A 156 19.11 10.60 -21.08
N THR A 157 19.73 11.77 -21.03
CA THR A 157 20.75 12.10 -20.00
C THR A 157 20.15 12.48 -18.64
N GLN A 158 18.87 12.80 -18.59
CA GLN A 158 18.15 13.21 -17.38
C GLN A 158 17.14 12.17 -16.91
N ASP A 159 16.74 11.27 -17.77
CA ASP A 159 15.80 10.20 -17.42
C ASP A 159 16.46 9.22 -16.47
N LYS A 160 15.91 9.09 -15.29
CA LYS A 160 16.33 8.12 -14.22
C LYS A 160 15.54 6.83 -14.27
N GLY A 161 14.77 6.62 -15.30
CA GLY A 161 13.80 5.54 -15.41
C GLY A 161 12.42 5.95 -14.88
N GLY A 162 11.48 5.02 -14.98
CA GLY A 162 10.09 5.22 -14.57
C GLY A 162 9.84 4.78 -13.13
N VAL A 163 8.86 3.91 -12.96
CA VAL A 163 8.47 3.33 -11.67
C VAL A 163 8.97 1.89 -11.57
N VAL A 164 9.29 1.46 -10.36
CA VAL A 164 9.75 0.08 -10.11
C VAL A 164 8.57 -0.89 -10.28
N ILE A 165 8.69 -1.84 -11.20
CA ILE A 165 7.68 -2.88 -11.38
C ILE A 165 8.03 -4.08 -10.52
N THR A 166 7.13 -4.43 -9.57
CA THR A 166 7.19 -5.65 -8.78
C THR A 166 5.94 -6.49 -9.03
N LEU A 167 6.12 -7.78 -9.26
CA LEU A 167 5.04 -8.75 -9.47
C LEU A 167 4.93 -9.73 -8.29
N GLN A 168 5.78 -9.55 -7.28
CA GLN A 168 5.79 -10.32 -6.04
C GLN A 168 5.25 -9.48 -4.89
N GLY A 169 4.44 -10.10 -4.02
CA GLY A 169 3.99 -9.51 -2.76
C GLY A 169 4.92 -9.88 -1.60
N PHE A 170 5.01 -9.00 -0.61
CA PHE A 170 5.88 -9.15 0.56
C PHE A 170 5.07 -8.98 1.85
N ASN A 171 5.22 -9.94 2.78
CA ASN A 171 4.60 -9.91 4.11
C ASN A 171 5.47 -9.15 5.13
N SER A 172 6.70 -8.78 4.78
CA SER A 172 7.63 -8.09 5.68
C SER A 172 8.54 -7.11 4.93
N ALA A 173 8.98 -6.07 5.64
CA ALA A 173 9.96 -5.12 5.11
C ALA A 173 11.30 -5.80 4.76
N THR A 174 11.71 -6.81 5.54
CA THR A 174 12.95 -7.57 5.28
C THR A 174 12.85 -8.37 3.98
N GLY A 175 11.69 -9.00 3.72
CA GLY A 175 11.43 -9.71 2.46
C GLY A 175 11.45 -8.77 1.25
N ALA A 176 10.88 -7.58 1.39
CA ALA A 176 10.93 -6.56 0.35
C ALA A 176 12.38 -6.06 0.10
N ALA A 177 13.13 -5.78 1.16
CA ALA A 177 14.51 -5.28 1.05
C ALA A 177 15.47 -6.27 0.39
N SER A 178 15.21 -7.58 0.47
CA SER A 178 16.04 -8.62 -0.17
C SER A 178 15.71 -8.81 -1.66
N TYR A 179 14.63 -8.23 -2.15
CA TYR A 179 14.21 -8.33 -3.56
C TYR A 179 14.88 -7.26 -4.44
N PHE A 180 15.18 -6.09 -3.86
CA PHE A 180 15.79 -4.93 -4.52
C PHE A 180 17.29 -4.82 -4.18
#